data_48b12a6211b9a5d9e1106dd32cc8221a
#
_entry.id   48b12a6211b9a5d9e1106dd32cc8221a
#
_cell.length_a   1.000
_cell.length_b   1.000
_cell.length_c   1.000
_cell.angle_alpha   90.00
_cell.angle_beta   90.00
_cell.angle_gamma   90.00
#
_symmetry.space_group_name_H-M   'P 1'
#
loop_
_entity.id
_entity.type
_entity.pdbx_description
1 polymer ?
#
loop_
_entity_poly.entity_id
_entity_poly.type
_entity_poly.pdbx_seq_one_letter_code
_entity_poly.pdbx_strand_id
1 'polypeptide(L)'
;MSRLQSIYSRKISEKVPSNPFYFLFYVLILSWFFWILASQVSDFSVLFHYIGGAIPFLMTLLFLFVQNTNAERHDFLLRVIDLKRISGHIWLLIIFIVPAGFFISGSLDWLLFGKTPILDHWINISAKPLGLLLFAFFILIFGPVPEEITWRGFVLDKLQNRYPWLIANLLLGTFWMFWHLPLFLIPGSYQHSLGILTPWFWLFLAALIPQTILMGWVYNQAHRSTLSAIIIHFLVNLLGELVDFSLSGEILLTAYWWIVAIVIIIYSFKTDKPINPLLESTSLHLEQPGKEE
;
A
#
# COMPACT_ATOMS: atom_id res chain seq x y z
N MET A 1 27.03 -8.75 -25.40
CA MET A 1 25.91 -7.80 -25.66
C MET A 1 26.46 -6.63 -26.47
N SER A 2 25.95 -6.37 -27.66
CA SER A 2 26.56 -5.39 -28.58
C SER A 2 26.34 -3.96 -28.07
N ARG A 3 27.35 -3.09 -28.33
CA ARG A 3 27.32 -1.64 -28.02
C ARG A 3 26.03 -0.94 -28.51
N LEU A 4 25.42 -1.47 -29.58
CA LEU A 4 24.17 -0.99 -30.15
C LEU A 4 22.95 -1.28 -29.24
N GLN A 5 22.91 -2.42 -28.54
CA GLN A 5 21.81 -2.72 -27.58
C GLN A 5 21.88 -1.82 -26.37
N SER A 6 23.08 -1.45 -25.89
CA SER A 6 23.21 -0.52 -24.74
C SER A 6 22.81 0.92 -25.11
N ILE A 7 23.06 1.35 -26.35
CA ILE A 7 22.70 2.68 -26.87
C ILE A 7 21.17 2.75 -27.09
N TYR A 8 20.55 1.66 -27.56
CA TYR A 8 19.10 1.61 -27.79
C TYR A 8 18.33 1.56 -26.48
N SER A 9 18.80 0.79 -25.50
CA SER A 9 18.19 0.75 -24.16
C SER A 9 18.30 2.09 -23.42
N ARG A 10 19.44 2.79 -23.59
CA ARG A 10 19.64 4.14 -23.03
C ARG A 10 18.72 5.19 -23.67
N LYS A 11 18.55 5.16 -25.00
CA LYS A 11 17.66 6.11 -25.72
C LYS A 11 16.17 5.90 -25.44
N ILE A 12 15.72 4.68 -25.15
CA ILE A 12 14.33 4.40 -24.77
C ILE A 12 14.09 4.82 -23.30
N SER A 13 15.08 4.61 -22.43
CA SER A 13 15.04 5.07 -21.01
C SER A 13 14.95 6.59 -20.88
N GLU A 14 15.50 7.35 -21.80
CA GLU A 14 15.47 8.82 -21.80
C GLU A 14 14.13 9.41 -22.31
N LYS A 15 13.28 8.63 -23.00
CA LYS A 15 12.06 9.13 -23.65
C LYS A 15 10.78 9.06 -22.84
N VAL A 16 10.75 8.35 -21.73
CA VAL A 16 9.55 8.31 -20.85
C VAL A 16 9.94 8.93 -19.52
N PRO A 17 9.17 9.90 -19.00
CA PRO A 17 9.56 10.63 -17.80
C PRO A 17 9.80 9.65 -16.64
N SER A 18 11.05 9.52 -16.20
CA SER A 18 11.44 8.77 -15.00
C SER A 18 10.89 9.43 -13.72
N ASN A 19 10.17 10.52 -13.84
CA ASN A 19 9.59 11.27 -12.76
C ASN A 19 8.33 10.57 -12.24
N PRO A 20 8.32 10.06 -10.98
CA PRO A 20 7.17 9.37 -10.41
C PRO A 20 5.90 10.21 -10.37
N PHE A 21 6.00 11.54 -10.33
CA PHE A 21 4.85 12.42 -10.30
C PHE A 21 4.02 12.41 -11.60
N TYR A 22 4.63 12.21 -12.76
CA TYR A 22 3.85 12.03 -14.00
C TYR A 22 3.05 10.74 -13.96
N PHE A 23 3.67 9.64 -13.48
CA PHE A 23 2.95 8.38 -13.30
C PHE A 23 1.78 8.54 -12.34
N LEU A 24 2.02 9.12 -11.17
CA LEU A 24 0.99 9.39 -10.16
C LEU A 24 -0.14 10.28 -10.72
N PHE A 25 0.19 11.31 -11.47
CA PHE A 25 -0.78 12.20 -12.10
C PHE A 25 -1.70 11.46 -13.09
N TYR A 26 -1.13 10.62 -13.98
CA TYR A 26 -1.94 9.84 -14.91
C TYR A 26 -2.81 8.81 -14.20
N VAL A 27 -2.28 8.12 -13.19
CA VAL A 27 -3.05 7.20 -12.36
C VAL A 27 -4.23 7.92 -11.71
N LEU A 28 -3.99 9.11 -11.12
CA LEU A 28 -5.04 9.89 -10.46
C LEU A 28 -6.15 10.25 -11.45
N ILE A 29 -5.81 10.88 -12.58
CA ILE A 29 -6.78 11.34 -13.57
C ILE A 29 -7.59 10.15 -14.12
N LEU A 30 -6.93 9.06 -14.49
CA LEU A 30 -7.62 7.92 -15.08
C LEU A 30 -8.52 7.20 -14.07
N SER A 31 -8.04 6.95 -12.82
CA SER A 31 -8.87 6.36 -11.78
C SER A 31 -10.08 7.26 -11.46
N TRP A 32 -9.85 8.56 -11.27
CA TRP A 32 -10.91 9.52 -10.97
C TRP A 32 -11.92 9.62 -12.10
N PHE A 33 -11.48 9.60 -13.35
CA PHE A 33 -12.38 9.59 -14.50
C PHE A 33 -13.38 8.42 -14.44
N PHE A 34 -12.89 7.20 -14.25
CA PHE A 34 -13.75 6.02 -14.14
C PHE A 34 -14.62 6.04 -12.87
N TRP A 35 -14.12 6.51 -11.75
CA TRP A 35 -14.89 6.60 -10.52
C TRP A 35 -15.95 7.69 -10.53
N ILE A 36 -15.71 8.80 -11.21
CA ILE A 36 -16.74 9.81 -11.46
C ILE A 36 -17.82 9.22 -12.39
N LEU A 37 -17.45 8.47 -13.43
CA LEU A 37 -18.43 7.75 -14.24
C LEU A 37 -19.22 6.74 -13.41
N ALA A 38 -18.56 5.99 -12.52
CA ALA A 38 -19.21 5.04 -11.61
C ALA A 38 -20.27 5.72 -10.71
N SER A 39 -20.04 6.95 -10.30
CA SER A 39 -20.98 7.72 -9.48
C SER A 39 -22.16 8.29 -10.26
N GLN A 40 -22.07 8.42 -11.59
CA GLN A 40 -23.08 9.04 -12.44
C GLN A 40 -23.90 8.04 -13.27
N VAL A 41 -23.31 6.88 -13.60
CA VAL A 41 -23.93 5.90 -14.52
C VAL A 41 -24.22 4.62 -13.74
N SER A 42 -25.43 4.51 -13.18
CA SER A 42 -25.85 3.42 -12.29
C SER A 42 -25.67 2.03 -12.91
N ASP A 43 -26.04 1.86 -14.19
CA ASP A 43 -26.02 0.54 -14.88
C ASP A 43 -24.61 -0.02 -15.04
N PHE A 44 -23.60 0.83 -15.08
CA PHE A 44 -22.19 0.45 -15.22
C PHE A 44 -21.34 0.82 -14.00
N SER A 45 -21.95 1.23 -12.88
CA SER A 45 -21.27 1.69 -11.68
C SER A 45 -20.24 0.68 -11.19
N VAL A 46 -20.63 -0.58 -11.04
CA VAL A 46 -19.73 -1.66 -10.58
C VAL A 46 -18.56 -1.86 -11.55
N LEU A 47 -18.80 -1.85 -12.86
CA LEU A 47 -17.74 -2.01 -13.86
C LEU A 47 -16.73 -0.86 -13.77
N PHE A 48 -17.21 0.38 -13.77
CA PHE A 48 -16.32 1.56 -13.70
C PHE A 48 -15.59 1.67 -12.37
N HIS A 49 -16.22 1.23 -11.27
CA HIS A 49 -15.57 1.14 -9.96
C HIS A 49 -14.31 0.25 -10.04
N TYR A 50 -14.44 -0.98 -10.53
CA TYR A 50 -13.31 -1.91 -10.63
C TYR A 50 -12.29 -1.50 -11.69
N ILE A 51 -12.70 -0.91 -12.81
CA ILE A 51 -11.75 -0.36 -13.78
C ILE A 51 -10.92 0.76 -13.12
N GLY A 52 -11.55 1.71 -12.44
CA GLY A 52 -10.83 2.79 -11.74
C GLY A 52 -9.82 2.27 -10.71
N GLY A 53 -10.19 1.24 -9.93
CA GLY A 53 -9.31 0.57 -8.98
C GLY A 53 -8.17 -0.22 -9.63
N ALA A 54 -8.36 -0.75 -10.85
CA ALA A 54 -7.34 -1.48 -11.59
C ALA A 54 -6.32 -0.59 -12.31
N ILE A 55 -6.62 0.70 -12.54
CA ILE A 55 -5.75 1.64 -13.27
C ILE A 55 -4.31 1.67 -12.72
N PRO A 56 -4.06 1.79 -11.41
CA PRO A 56 -2.69 1.81 -10.87
C PRO A 56 -1.89 0.58 -11.31
N PHE A 57 -2.49 -0.60 -11.19
CA PHE A 57 -1.86 -1.87 -11.57
C PHE A 57 -1.61 -1.96 -13.09
N LEU A 58 -2.59 -1.63 -13.91
CA LEU A 58 -2.47 -1.68 -15.37
C LEU A 58 -1.39 -0.71 -15.86
N MET A 59 -1.34 0.50 -15.30
CA MET A 59 -0.29 1.47 -15.59
C MET A 59 1.08 0.98 -15.15
N THR A 60 1.17 0.32 -13.98
CA THR A 60 2.42 -0.28 -13.51
C THR A 60 2.92 -1.35 -14.48
N LEU A 61 2.05 -2.26 -14.93
CA LEU A 61 2.42 -3.27 -15.93
C LEU A 61 2.90 -2.61 -17.23
N LEU A 62 2.17 -1.63 -17.75
CA LEU A 62 2.55 -0.90 -18.95
C LEU A 62 3.95 -0.30 -18.81
N PHE A 63 4.22 0.41 -17.73
CA PHE A 63 5.51 1.06 -17.49
C PHE A 63 6.64 0.05 -17.27
N LEU A 64 6.39 -1.07 -16.60
CA LEU A 64 7.36 -2.16 -16.45
C LEU A 64 7.76 -2.74 -17.80
N PHE A 65 6.80 -2.96 -18.70
CA PHE A 65 7.09 -3.52 -20.02
C PHE A 65 7.80 -2.53 -20.94
N VAL A 66 7.50 -1.25 -20.83
CA VAL A 66 8.06 -0.21 -21.72
C VAL A 66 9.44 0.29 -21.25
N GLN A 67 9.64 0.43 -19.92
CA GLN A 67 10.82 1.12 -19.38
C GLN A 67 11.87 0.19 -18.80
N ASN A 68 11.51 -0.99 -18.31
CA ASN A 68 12.39 -1.83 -17.52
C ASN A 68 13.05 -2.95 -18.37
N THR A 69 14.28 -3.27 -18.01
CA THR A 69 15.01 -4.43 -18.54
C THR A 69 14.42 -5.74 -18.04
N ASN A 70 14.77 -6.87 -18.65
CA ASN A 70 14.33 -8.19 -18.19
C ASN A 70 14.81 -8.49 -16.77
N ALA A 71 16.01 -8.03 -16.37
CA ALA A 71 16.53 -8.20 -15.02
C ALA A 71 15.71 -7.42 -13.98
N GLU A 72 15.34 -6.18 -14.28
CA GLU A 72 14.50 -5.36 -13.41
C GLU A 72 13.08 -5.93 -13.26
N ARG A 73 12.50 -6.45 -14.35
CA ARG A 73 11.20 -7.14 -14.31
C ARG A 73 11.26 -8.40 -13.45
N HIS A 74 12.35 -9.16 -13.56
CA HIS A 74 12.55 -10.37 -12.74
C HIS A 74 12.69 -10.02 -11.25
N ASP A 75 13.50 -8.99 -10.88
CA ASP A 75 13.57 -8.52 -9.50
C ASP A 75 12.21 -8.03 -8.99
N PHE A 76 11.48 -7.28 -9.82
CA PHE A 76 10.13 -6.83 -9.49
C PHE A 76 9.20 -8.00 -9.15
N LEU A 77 9.17 -9.05 -9.96
CA LEU A 77 8.34 -10.24 -9.72
C LEU A 77 8.78 -10.97 -8.44
N LEU A 78 10.09 -11.14 -8.22
CA LEU A 78 10.60 -11.76 -6.99
C LEU A 78 10.20 -10.97 -5.74
N ARG A 79 10.11 -9.66 -5.79
CA ARG A 79 9.65 -8.85 -4.66
C ARG A 79 8.18 -9.11 -4.31
N VAL A 80 7.37 -9.50 -5.29
CA VAL A 80 5.95 -9.81 -5.08
C VAL A 80 5.74 -11.22 -4.50
N ILE A 81 6.61 -12.21 -4.83
CA ILE A 81 6.33 -13.62 -4.53
C ILE A 81 7.35 -14.28 -3.60
N ASP A 82 8.55 -13.73 -3.43
CA ASP A 82 9.62 -14.38 -2.69
C ASP A 82 9.49 -14.19 -1.18
N LEU A 83 9.01 -15.24 -0.50
CA LEU A 83 8.85 -15.31 0.96
C LEU A 83 10.17 -15.19 1.72
N LYS A 84 11.31 -15.56 1.09
CA LYS A 84 12.62 -15.53 1.73
C LYS A 84 13.14 -14.12 2.01
N ARG A 85 12.57 -13.11 1.36
CA ARG A 85 12.85 -11.69 1.62
C ARG A 85 12.36 -11.24 3.01
N ILE A 86 11.42 -11.96 3.60
CA ILE A 86 10.80 -11.61 4.89
C ILE A 86 11.42 -12.46 5.99
N SER A 87 12.22 -11.84 6.85
CA SER A 87 12.82 -12.52 8.02
C SER A 87 11.77 -12.90 9.07
N GLY A 88 12.10 -13.88 9.94
CA GLY A 88 11.13 -14.40 10.92
C GLY A 88 10.55 -13.33 11.86
N HIS A 89 11.36 -12.38 12.32
CA HIS A 89 10.88 -11.31 13.19
C HIS A 89 9.95 -10.32 12.44
N ILE A 90 10.20 -10.09 11.15
CA ILE A 90 9.30 -9.27 10.32
C ILE A 90 7.99 -10.02 10.06
N TRP A 91 8.02 -11.35 9.86
CA TRP A 91 6.80 -12.16 9.81
C TRP A 91 5.94 -12.02 11.06
N LEU A 92 6.55 -12.12 12.25
CA LEU A 92 5.82 -11.91 13.51
C LEU A 92 5.20 -10.52 13.58
N LEU A 93 5.96 -9.49 13.19
CA LEU A 93 5.41 -8.13 13.16
C LEU A 93 4.22 -8.02 12.20
N ILE A 94 4.33 -8.50 10.96
CA ILE A 94 3.25 -8.47 9.96
C ILE A 94 1.99 -9.15 10.49
N ILE A 95 2.13 -10.34 11.08
CA ILE A 95 0.98 -11.14 11.55
C ILE A 95 0.29 -10.48 12.74
N PHE A 96 1.04 -9.83 13.64
CA PHE A 96 0.47 -9.34 14.90
C PHE A 96 0.15 -7.85 14.91
N ILE A 97 0.82 -7.01 14.12
CA ILE A 97 0.65 -5.54 14.23
C ILE A 97 -0.77 -5.08 13.92
N VAL A 98 -1.43 -5.68 12.93
CA VAL A 98 -2.78 -5.32 12.55
C VAL A 98 -3.82 -5.88 13.54
N PRO A 99 -3.84 -7.19 13.83
CA PRO A 99 -4.75 -7.73 14.84
C PRO A 99 -4.60 -7.09 16.23
N ALA A 100 -3.36 -6.75 16.63
CA ALA A 100 -3.14 -6.03 17.88
C ALA A 100 -3.82 -4.65 17.90
N GLY A 101 -3.78 -3.92 16.78
CA GLY A 101 -4.48 -2.64 16.66
C GLY A 101 -5.98 -2.77 16.88
N PHE A 102 -6.62 -3.72 16.20
CA PHE A 102 -8.05 -3.98 16.37
C PHE A 102 -8.39 -4.45 17.79
N PHE A 103 -7.61 -5.38 18.35
CA PHE A 103 -7.82 -5.89 19.70
C PHE A 103 -7.66 -4.80 20.77
N ILE A 104 -6.58 -4.01 20.71
CA ILE A 104 -6.31 -2.94 21.67
C ILE A 104 -7.38 -1.87 21.59
N SER A 105 -7.74 -1.43 20.38
CA SER A 105 -8.75 -0.39 20.17
C SER A 105 -10.13 -0.84 20.66
N GLY A 106 -10.55 -2.07 20.35
CA GLY A 106 -11.79 -2.63 20.83
C GLY A 106 -11.83 -2.81 22.34
N SER A 107 -10.72 -3.27 22.93
CA SER A 107 -10.61 -3.41 24.40
C SER A 107 -10.67 -2.06 25.11
N LEU A 108 -10.00 -1.04 24.58
CA LEU A 108 -10.03 0.31 25.13
C LEU A 108 -11.41 0.97 24.94
N ASP A 109 -12.08 0.76 23.81
CA ASP A 109 -13.43 1.27 23.58
C ASP A 109 -14.43 0.69 24.59
N TRP A 110 -14.31 -0.62 24.86
CA TRP A 110 -15.10 -1.26 25.90
C TRP A 110 -14.79 -0.74 27.31
N LEU A 111 -13.52 -0.64 27.67
CA LEU A 111 -13.09 -0.23 29.01
C LEU A 111 -13.42 1.24 29.32
N LEU A 112 -13.26 2.13 28.35
CA LEU A 112 -13.41 3.58 28.55
C LEU A 112 -14.82 4.09 28.28
N PHE A 113 -15.53 3.45 27.34
CA PHE A 113 -16.83 3.95 26.85
C PHE A 113 -17.95 2.92 26.94
N GLY A 114 -17.66 1.68 27.40
CA GLY A 114 -18.65 0.60 27.51
C GLY A 114 -19.17 0.08 26.18
N LYS A 115 -18.45 0.36 25.07
CA LYS A 115 -18.87 -0.03 23.72
C LYS A 115 -18.06 -1.24 23.24
N THR A 116 -18.77 -2.24 22.72
CA THR A 116 -18.15 -3.43 22.11
C THR A 116 -18.16 -3.33 20.60
N PRO A 117 -17.12 -3.80 19.90
CA PRO A 117 -17.17 -3.94 18.45
C PRO A 117 -18.33 -4.85 18.03
N ILE A 118 -18.96 -4.51 16.89
CA ILE A 118 -19.98 -5.34 16.27
C ILE A 118 -19.27 -6.36 15.38
N LEU A 119 -19.57 -7.65 15.60
CA LEU A 119 -18.96 -8.77 14.90
C LEU A 119 -19.96 -9.55 14.03
N ASP A 120 -21.09 -8.94 13.68
CA ASP A 120 -22.17 -9.61 12.97
C ASP A 120 -21.71 -10.13 11.60
N HIS A 121 -20.91 -9.33 10.89
CA HIS A 121 -20.33 -9.77 9.61
C HIS A 121 -19.38 -10.96 9.80
N TRP A 122 -18.49 -10.90 10.79
CA TRP A 122 -17.63 -12.02 11.17
C TRP A 122 -18.43 -13.28 11.49
N ILE A 123 -19.43 -13.19 12.34
CA ILE A 123 -20.25 -14.32 12.78
C ILE A 123 -20.97 -14.94 11.58
N ASN A 124 -21.59 -14.12 10.74
CA ASN A 124 -22.34 -14.59 9.58
C ASN A 124 -21.48 -15.28 8.53
N ILE A 125 -20.28 -14.74 8.25
CA ILE A 125 -19.40 -15.27 7.20
C ILE A 125 -18.58 -16.47 7.71
N SER A 126 -18.16 -16.48 8.97
CA SER A 126 -17.37 -17.58 9.56
C SER A 126 -18.19 -18.87 9.72
N ALA A 127 -19.53 -18.75 9.83
CA ALA A 127 -20.44 -19.89 9.77
C ALA A 127 -20.42 -20.63 8.42
N LYS A 128 -19.81 -20.02 7.37
CA LYS A 128 -19.67 -20.55 6.02
C LYS A 128 -18.18 -20.52 5.62
N PRO A 129 -17.37 -21.53 5.98
CA PRO A 129 -15.92 -21.49 5.75
C PRO A 129 -15.48 -21.19 4.31
N LEU A 130 -16.18 -21.77 3.32
CA LEU A 130 -15.93 -21.48 1.90
C LEU A 130 -16.27 -20.02 1.57
N GLY A 131 -17.35 -19.47 2.15
CA GLY A 131 -17.72 -18.07 1.99
C GLY A 131 -16.64 -17.13 2.53
N LEU A 132 -16.08 -17.41 3.71
CA LEU A 132 -14.98 -16.65 4.30
C LEU A 132 -13.72 -16.69 3.42
N LEU A 133 -13.37 -17.85 2.88
CA LEU A 133 -12.21 -17.97 1.98
C LEU A 133 -12.41 -17.20 0.68
N LEU A 134 -13.59 -17.27 0.07
CA LEU A 134 -13.90 -16.52 -1.15
C LEU A 134 -13.92 -15.01 -0.89
N PHE A 135 -14.47 -14.58 0.23
CA PHE A 135 -14.48 -13.18 0.65
C PHE A 135 -13.07 -12.65 0.90
N ALA A 136 -12.25 -13.37 1.66
CA ALA A 136 -10.86 -13.02 1.90
C ALA A 136 -10.05 -12.96 0.59
N PHE A 137 -10.24 -13.93 -0.31
CA PHE A 137 -9.61 -13.93 -1.63
C PHE A 137 -10.07 -12.74 -2.48
N PHE A 138 -11.36 -12.42 -2.46
CA PHE A 138 -11.90 -11.25 -3.15
C PHE A 138 -11.26 -9.95 -2.66
N ILE A 139 -11.22 -9.73 -1.32
CA ILE A 139 -10.54 -8.57 -0.73
C ILE A 139 -9.08 -8.50 -1.18
N LEU A 140 -8.36 -9.62 -1.10
CA LEU A 140 -6.94 -9.67 -1.46
C LEU A 140 -6.70 -9.24 -2.92
N ILE A 141 -7.48 -9.77 -3.85
CA ILE A 141 -7.26 -9.60 -5.30
C ILE A 141 -7.74 -8.24 -5.80
N PHE A 142 -8.82 -7.69 -5.24
CA PHE A 142 -9.42 -6.44 -5.74
C PHE A 142 -8.99 -5.19 -4.97
N GLY A 143 -8.22 -5.32 -3.91
CA GLY A 143 -7.65 -4.21 -3.14
C GLY A 143 -6.12 -4.32 -3.03
N PRO A 144 -5.59 -5.02 -2.00
CA PRO A 144 -4.18 -5.01 -1.66
C PRO A 144 -3.21 -5.40 -2.78
N VAL A 145 -3.54 -6.44 -3.57
CA VAL A 145 -2.62 -6.91 -4.62
C VAL A 145 -2.37 -5.85 -5.70
N PRO A 146 -3.36 -5.32 -6.41
CA PRO A 146 -3.14 -4.31 -7.45
C PRO A 146 -2.56 -3.01 -6.87
N GLU A 147 -2.98 -2.64 -5.68
CA GLU A 147 -2.52 -1.42 -5.03
C GLU A 147 -1.06 -1.52 -4.60
N GLU A 148 -0.67 -2.53 -3.85
CA GLU A 148 0.69 -2.64 -3.32
C GLU A 148 1.74 -2.95 -4.40
N ILE A 149 1.37 -3.68 -5.44
CA ILE A 149 2.20 -3.85 -6.64
C ILE A 149 2.55 -2.49 -7.24
N THR A 150 1.62 -1.55 -7.20
CA THR A 150 1.83 -0.19 -7.69
C THR A 150 2.54 0.68 -6.65
N TRP A 151 1.98 0.79 -5.44
CA TRP A 151 2.45 1.76 -4.46
C TRP A 151 3.84 1.41 -3.92
N ARG A 152 4.04 0.18 -3.41
CA ARG A 152 5.33 -0.25 -2.83
C ARG A 152 6.23 -0.87 -3.88
N GLY A 153 5.65 -1.67 -4.79
CA GLY A 153 6.42 -2.36 -5.80
C GLY A 153 7.04 -1.43 -6.85
N PHE A 154 6.38 -0.34 -7.22
CA PHE A 154 6.82 0.52 -8.32
C PHE A 154 7.07 1.97 -7.91
N VAL A 155 6.12 2.64 -7.23
CA VAL A 155 6.18 4.08 -6.98
C VAL A 155 7.14 4.40 -5.84
N LEU A 156 7.08 3.68 -4.72
CA LEU A 156 7.89 3.96 -3.53
C LEU A 156 9.38 3.93 -3.84
N ASP A 157 9.86 2.96 -4.61
CA ASP A 157 11.27 2.89 -5.03
C ASP A 157 11.70 4.16 -5.80
N LYS A 158 10.85 4.62 -6.72
CA LYS A 158 11.13 5.82 -7.52
C LYS A 158 11.13 7.09 -6.66
N LEU A 159 10.28 7.15 -5.65
CA LEU A 159 10.28 8.25 -4.68
C LEU A 159 11.50 8.19 -3.76
N GLN A 160 11.87 7.01 -3.25
CA GLN A 160 13.03 6.82 -2.37
C GLN A 160 14.37 7.05 -3.11
N ASN A 161 14.42 6.95 -4.43
CA ASN A 161 15.57 7.37 -5.22
C ASN A 161 15.78 8.89 -5.28
N ARG A 162 14.77 9.68 -4.86
CA ARG A 162 14.79 11.17 -4.92
C ARG A 162 14.64 11.83 -3.58
N TYR A 163 14.01 11.17 -2.63
CA TYR A 163 13.65 11.71 -1.32
C TYR A 163 14.04 10.76 -0.20
N PRO A 164 14.39 11.26 0.99
CA PRO A 164 14.52 10.44 2.19
C PRO A 164 13.26 9.58 2.40
N TRP A 165 13.44 8.38 2.97
CA TRP A 165 12.38 7.39 3.11
C TRP A 165 11.07 7.93 3.71
N LEU A 166 11.19 8.78 4.75
CA LEU A 166 10.01 9.36 5.41
C LEU A 166 9.26 10.30 4.47
N ILE A 167 9.98 11.19 3.77
CA ILE A 167 9.37 12.11 2.80
C ILE A 167 8.73 11.32 1.64
N ALA A 168 9.39 10.26 1.16
CA ALA A 168 8.83 9.39 0.12
C ALA A 168 7.51 8.74 0.56
N ASN A 169 7.44 8.26 1.81
CA ASN A 169 6.22 7.68 2.37
C ASN A 169 5.12 8.73 2.64
N LEU A 170 5.47 9.91 3.10
CA LEU A 170 4.50 11.01 3.28
C LEU A 170 3.91 11.45 1.94
N LEU A 171 4.74 11.61 0.89
CA LEU A 171 4.26 11.93 -0.46
C LEU A 171 3.33 10.84 -1.00
N LEU A 172 3.72 9.57 -0.85
CA LEU A 172 2.92 8.45 -1.30
C LEU A 172 1.60 8.35 -0.52
N GLY A 173 1.64 8.47 0.81
CA GLY A 173 0.44 8.41 1.66
C GLY A 173 -0.53 9.56 1.38
N THR A 174 -0.01 10.76 1.16
CA THR A 174 -0.83 11.92 0.76
C THR A 174 -1.47 11.68 -0.61
N PHE A 175 -0.71 11.16 -1.58
CA PHE A 175 -1.26 10.81 -2.88
C PHE A 175 -2.34 9.72 -2.75
N TRP A 176 -2.10 8.67 -1.97
CA TRP A 176 -3.03 7.56 -1.76
C TRP A 176 -4.32 8.05 -1.10
N MET A 177 -4.22 8.98 -0.14
CA MET A 177 -5.37 9.66 0.44
C MET A 177 -6.22 10.39 -0.61
N PHE A 178 -5.60 11.20 -1.48
CA PHE A 178 -6.31 11.90 -2.56
C PHE A 178 -6.91 10.94 -3.57
N TRP A 179 -6.22 9.85 -3.89
CA TRP A 179 -6.70 8.86 -4.84
C TRP A 179 -8.04 8.26 -4.41
N HIS A 180 -8.28 8.04 -3.12
CA HIS A 180 -9.53 7.49 -2.59
C HIS A 180 -10.74 8.45 -2.63
N LEU A 181 -10.55 9.77 -2.79
CA LEU A 181 -11.65 10.73 -2.61
C LEU A 181 -12.89 10.46 -3.45
N PRO A 182 -12.82 10.11 -4.76
CA PRO A 182 -14.03 9.88 -5.55
C PRO A 182 -14.82 8.64 -5.13
N LEU A 183 -14.20 7.67 -4.42
CA LEU A 183 -14.90 6.49 -3.92
C LEU A 183 -16.05 6.84 -2.97
N PHE A 184 -15.94 7.95 -2.25
CA PHE A 184 -17.00 8.46 -1.38
C PHE A 184 -18.26 8.90 -2.15
N LEU A 185 -18.17 9.07 -3.47
CA LEU A 185 -19.29 9.42 -4.34
C LEU A 185 -20.00 8.21 -4.95
N ILE A 186 -19.41 7.00 -4.85
CA ILE A 186 -19.92 5.81 -5.54
C ILE A 186 -20.87 5.03 -4.63
N PRO A 187 -22.19 5.01 -4.89
CA PRO A 187 -23.14 4.24 -4.10
C PRO A 187 -22.74 2.76 -4.00
N GLY A 188 -22.77 2.21 -2.78
CA GLY A 188 -22.42 0.81 -2.52
C GLY A 188 -20.92 0.54 -2.31
N SER A 189 -20.03 1.54 -2.45
CA SER A 189 -18.64 1.40 -1.98
C SER A 189 -18.55 1.52 -0.45
N TYR A 190 -17.51 0.92 0.15
CA TYR A 190 -17.20 1.08 1.57
C TYR A 190 -17.05 2.56 1.94
N GLN A 191 -16.29 3.32 1.16
CA GLN A 191 -16.06 4.74 1.42
C GLN A 191 -17.36 5.57 1.37
N HIS A 192 -18.27 5.23 0.47
CA HIS A 192 -19.58 5.90 0.43
C HIS A 192 -20.40 5.66 1.70
N SER A 193 -20.33 4.47 2.29
CA SER A 193 -21.02 4.16 3.55
C SER A 193 -20.52 5.00 4.73
N LEU A 194 -19.26 5.44 4.70
CA LEU A 194 -18.69 6.32 5.71
C LEU A 194 -19.26 7.75 5.67
N GLY A 195 -19.79 8.18 4.51
CA GLY A 195 -20.36 9.50 4.29
C GLY A 195 -19.29 10.61 4.16
N ILE A 196 -19.55 11.58 3.27
CA ILE A 196 -18.63 12.70 3.02
C ILE A 196 -18.65 13.69 4.19
N LEU A 197 -17.47 14.16 4.58
CA LEU A 197 -17.24 15.14 5.68
C LEU A 197 -17.72 14.70 7.05
N THR A 198 -18.12 13.44 7.23
CA THR A 198 -18.42 12.86 8.53
C THR A 198 -17.15 12.62 9.36
N PRO A 199 -17.24 12.34 10.66
CA PRO A 199 -16.07 11.89 11.44
C PRO A 199 -15.40 10.66 10.83
N TRP A 200 -16.12 9.69 10.29
CA TRP A 200 -15.63 8.48 9.63
C TRP A 200 -14.79 8.81 8.39
N PHE A 201 -15.24 9.77 7.59
CA PHE A 201 -14.48 10.27 6.44
C PHE A 201 -13.09 10.76 6.84
N TRP A 202 -13.02 11.60 7.87
CA TRP A 202 -11.75 12.16 8.32
C TRP A 202 -10.84 11.14 8.97
N LEU A 203 -11.41 10.18 9.74
CA LEU A 203 -10.64 9.09 10.35
C LEU A 203 -10.06 8.16 9.28
N PHE A 204 -10.86 7.79 8.26
CA PHE A 204 -10.38 7.01 7.13
C PHE A 204 -9.17 7.67 6.45
N LEU A 205 -9.30 8.95 6.07
CA LEU A 205 -8.21 9.68 5.42
C LEU A 205 -6.99 9.83 6.33
N ALA A 206 -7.19 10.11 7.61
CA ALA A 206 -6.12 10.26 8.59
C ALA A 206 -5.35 8.97 8.86
N ALA A 207 -5.98 7.80 8.69
CA ALA A 207 -5.34 6.49 8.88
C ALA A 207 -4.42 6.10 7.72
N LEU A 208 -4.64 6.59 6.50
CA LEU A 208 -3.86 6.19 5.31
C LEU A 208 -2.39 6.59 5.40
N ILE A 209 -2.07 7.75 5.99
CA ILE A 209 -0.69 8.22 6.12
C ILE A 209 0.13 7.33 7.05
N PRO A 210 -0.27 7.08 8.33
CA PRO A 210 0.49 6.20 9.21
C PRO A 210 0.55 4.76 8.72
N GLN A 211 -0.49 4.24 8.08
CA GLN A 211 -0.46 2.93 7.43
C GLN A 211 0.56 2.90 6.28
N THR A 212 0.67 3.97 5.49
CA THR A 212 1.69 4.08 4.44
C THR A 212 3.09 4.05 5.03
N ILE A 213 3.35 4.74 6.13
CA ILE A 213 4.64 4.75 6.83
C ILE A 213 4.98 3.35 7.35
N LEU A 214 4.03 2.66 8.00
CA LEU A 214 4.21 1.28 8.46
C LEU A 214 4.57 0.34 7.30
N MET A 215 3.73 0.32 6.25
CA MET A 215 3.93 -0.59 5.11
C MET A 215 5.22 -0.30 4.35
N GLY A 216 5.59 0.98 4.17
CA GLY A 216 6.84 1.37 3.52
C GLY A 216 8.07 1.04 4.36
N TRP A 217 7.99 1.16 5.68
CA TRP A 217 9.06 0.75 6.58
C TRP A 217 9.24 -0.77 6.56
N VAL A 218 8.15 -1.55 6.68
CA VAL A 218 8.21 -3.03 6.61
C VAL A 218 8.72 -3.48 5.25
N TYR A 219 8.28 -2.87 4.16
CA TYR A 219 8.78 -3.12 2.81
C TYR A 219 10.32 -3.02 2.76
N ASN A 220 10.88 -1.96 3.32
CA ASN A 220 12.32 -1.76 3.34
C ASN A 220 13.03 -2.79 4.25
N GLN A 221 12.51 -3.07 5.45
CA GLN A 221 13.07 -4.07 6.38
C GLN A 221 12.99 -5.50 5.84
N ALA A 222 12.05 -5.75 4.95
CA ALA A 222 11.86 -7.04 4.26
C ALA A 222 12.55 -7.09 2.89
N HIS A 223 13.70 -6.43 2.72
CA HIS A 223 14.49 -6.43 1.48
C HIS A 223 13.65 -6.06 0.25
N ARG A 224 12.84 -4.99 0.38
CA ARG A 224 11.91 -4.50 -0.65
C ARG A 224 10.83 -5.51 -1.04
N SER A 225 10.33 -6.30 -0.09
CA SER A 225 9.25 -7.26 -0.34
C SER A 225 7.91 -6.56 -0.48
N THR A 226 7.37 -6.53 -1.69
CA THR A 226 6.01 -6.05 -1.97
C THR A 226 4.98 -6.95 -1.28
N LEU A 227 5.26 -8.26 -1.19
CA LEU A 227 4.42 -9.22 -0.48
C LEU A 227 4.17 -8.83 0.97
N SER A 228 5.17 -8.29 1.67
CA SER A 228 5.03 -7.85 3.07
C SER A 228 3.99 -6.75 3.22
N ALA A 229 3.96 -5.79 2.29
CA ALA A 229 2.96 -4.73 2.28
C ALA A 229 1.57 -5.25 1.88
N ILE A 230 1.50 -6.15 0.88
CA ILE A 230 0.25 -6.81 0.47
C ILE A 230 -0.42 -7.49 1.68
N ILE A 231 0.34 -8.22 2.50
CA ILE A 231 -0.23 -8.94 3.64
C ILE A 231 -0.72 -7.97 4.72
N ILE A 232 0.04 -6.91 5.05
CA ILE A 232 -0.40 -5.90 6.02
C ILE A 232 -1.69 -5.24 5.54
N HIS A 233 -1.71 -4.77 4.29
CA HIS A 233 -2.87 -4.09 3.71
C HIS A 233 -4.08 -5.04 3.65
N PHE A 234 -3.86 -6.30 3.27
CA PHE A 234 -4.90 -7.33 3.30
C PHE A 234 -5.50 -7.52 4.70
N LEU A 235 -4.66 -7.59 5.74
CA LEU A 235 -5.15 -7.72 7.12
C LEU A 235 -5.93 -6.48 7.58
N VAL A 236 -5.49 -5.28 7.19
CA VAL A 236 -6.21 -4.03 7.48
C VAL A 236 -7.61 -4.07 6.85
N ASN A 237 -7.69 -4.39 5.56
CA ASN A 237 -8.96 -4.43 4.85
C ASN A 237 -9.86 -5.57 5.36
N LEU A 238 -9.30 -6.77 5.53
CA LEU A 238 -10.08 -7.92 6.01
C LEU A 238 -10.68 -7.68 7.39
N LEU A 239 -9.88 -7.17 8.35
CA LEU A 239 -10.38 -6.89 9.69
C LEU A 239 -11.31 -5.67 9.70
N GLY A 240 -11.07 -4.66 8.86
CA GLY A 240 -11.96 -3.51 8.70
C GLY A 240 -13.34 -3.88 8.15
N GLU A 241 -13.43 -4.94 7.33
CA GLU A 241 -14.72 -5.47 6.82
C GLU A 241 -15.42 -6.42 7.81
N LEU A 242 -14.68 -7.01 8.75
CA LEU A 242 -15.21 -8.01 9.68
C LEU A 242 -15.55 -7.46 11.05
N VAL A 243 -15.04 -6.27 11.39
CA VAL A 243 -15.16 -5.68 12.73
C VAL A 243 -15.64 -4.24 12.61
N ASP A 244 -16.86 -3.96 13.01
CA ASP A 244 -17.41 -2.61 13.02
C ASP A 244 -17.18 -1.96 14.38
N PHE A 245 -16.44 -0.85 14.39
CA PHE A 245 -16.21 -0.06 15.59
C PHE A 245 -17.25 1.05 15.77
N SER A 246 -17.45 1.44 17.01
CA SER A 246 -18.08 2.71 17.35
C SER A 246 -17.16 3.88 16.93
N LEU A 247 -17.67 5.11 16.92
CA LEU A 247 -16.83 6.28 16.61
C LEU A 247 -15.62 6.39 17.56
N SER A 248 -15.77 6.10 18.84
CA SER A 248 -14.66 6.09 19.79
C SER A 248 -13.64 4.97 19.48
N GLY A 249 -14.11 3.81 19.07
CA GLY A 249 -13.24 2.70 18.64
C GLY A 249 -12.43 3.05 17.40
N GLU A 250 -13.03 3.69 16.39
CA GLU A 250 -12.33 4.17 15.20
C GLU A 250 -11.30 5.27 15.51
N ILE A 251 -11.61 6.17 16.43
CA ILE A 251 -10.65 7.17 16.91
C ILE A 251 -9.46 6.46 17.58
N LEU A 252 -9.70 5.46 18.41
CA LEU A 252 -8.66 4.68 19.07
C LEU A 252 -7.81 3.89 18.08
N LEU A 253 -8.42 3.28 17.05
CA LEU A 253 -7.72 2.56 16.00
C LEU A 253 -6.87 3.51 15.16
N THR A 254 -7.40 4.68 14.79
CA THR A 254 -6.63 5.71 14.07
C THR A 254 -5.45 6.22 14.92
N ALA A 255 -5.67 6.43 16.23
CA ALA A 255 -4.61 6.80 17.16
C ALA A 255 -3.52 5.70 17.26
N TYR A 256 -3.92 4.44 17.29
CA TYR A 256 -3.01 3.31 17.28
C TYR A 256 -2.08 3.36 16.04
N TRP A 257 -2.62 3.57 14.84
CA TRP A 257 -1.83 3.70 13.62
C TRP A 257 -0.82 4.84 13.70
N TRP A 258 -1.22 5.99 14.23
CA TRP A 258 -0.32 7.13 14.43
C TRP A 258 0.77 6.85 15.47
N ILE A 259 0.45 6.17 16.57
CA ILE A 259 1.44 5.75 17.58
C ILE A 259 2.46 4.82 16.93
N VAL A 260 2.02 3.82 16.18
CA VAL A 260 2.91 2.89 15.46
C VAL A 260 3.83 3.66 14.50
N ALA A 261 3.28 4.57 13.71
CA ALA A 261 4.09 5.37 12.78
C ALA A 261 5.12 6.26 13.50
N ILE A 262 4.72 6.91 14.59
CA ILE A 262 5.62 7.74 15.41
C ILE A 262 6.75 6.89 16.01
N VAL A 263 6.44 5.71 16.55
CA VAL A 263 7.45 4.77 17.07
C VAL A 263 8.44 4.37 15.98
N ILE A 264 7.94 4.03 14.78
CA ILE A 264 8.77 3.69 13.62
C ILE A 264 9.69 4.87 13.24
N ILE A 265 9.15 6.08 13.19
CA ILE A 265 9.91 7.29 12.85
C ILE A 265 11.03 7.52 13.88
N ILE A 266 10.71 7.50 15.17
CA ILE A 266 11.69 7.69 16.25
C ILE A 266 12.77 6.60 16.21
N TYR A 267 12.37 5.33 16.04
CA TYR A 267 13.29 4.21 15.91
C TYR A 267 14.25 4.40 14.72
N SER A 268 13.71 4.82 13.60
CA SER A 268 14.45 5.00 12.35
C SER A 268 15.51 6.12 12.46
N PHE A 269 15.21 7.20 13.19
CA PHE A 269 16.19 8.26 13.43
C PHE A 269 17.29 7.88 14.45
N LYS A 270 17.04 6.89 15.33
CA LYS A 270 18.02 6.47 16.35
C LYS A 270 19.00 5.40 15.85
N THR A 271 18.65 4.66 14.81
CA THR A 271 19.42 3.46 14.43
C THR A 271 20.51 3.71 13.40
N ASP A 272 20.67 4.93 12.86
CA ASP A 272 21.63 5.30 11.80
C ASP A 272 21.73 4.30 10.62
N LYS A 273 20.89 3.27 10.60
CA LYS A 273 20.86 2.31 9.52
C LYS A 273 20.16 2.93 8.31
N PRO A 274 20.77 2.86 7.13
CA PRO A 274 20.09 3.32 5.92
C PRO A 274 18.82 2.51 5.74
N ILE A 275 17.66 3.18 5.89
CA ILE A 275 16.35 2.56 5.70
C ILE A 275 16.07 2.36 4.22
N ASN A 276 16.91 2.95 3.36
CA ASN A 276 16.80 2.82 1.92
C ASN A 276 17.80 1.77 1.40
N PRO A 277 17.35 0.53 1.13
CA PRO A 277 18.22 -0.55 0.64
C PRO A 277 18.81 -0.28 -0.74
N LEU A 278 18.32 0.73 -1.47
CA LEU A 278 18.87 1.14 -2.77
C LEU A 278 20.18 1.91 -2.60
N LEU A 279 20.37 2.61 -1.48
CA LEU A 279 21.62 3.34 -1.18
C LEU A 279 22.74 2.39 -0.71
N GLU A 280 22.40 1.27 -0.04
CA GLU A 280 23.39 0.26 0.35
C GLU A 280 24.05 -0.42 -0.86
N SER A 281 23.28 -0.74 -1.89
CA SER A 281 23.83 -1.38 -3.09
C SER A 281 24.79 -0.46 -3.87
N THR A 282 24.59 0.86 -3.78
CA THR A 282 25.44 1.85 -4.45
C THR A 282 26.75 2.08 -3.67
N SER A 283 26.72 2.05 -2.34
CA SER A 283 27.92 2.21 -1.51
C SER A 283 28.84 0.98 -1.60
N LEU A 284 28.30 -0.22 -1.64
CA LEU A 284 29.08 -1.46 -1.80
C LEU A 284 29.81 -1.55 -3.14
N HIS A 285 29.27 -0.95 -4.21
CA HIS A 285 29.96 -0.88 -5.51
C HIS A 285 31.02 0.21 -5.59
N LEU A 286 31.00 1.20 -4.70
CA LEU A 286 32.00 2.27 -4.64
C LEU A 286 33.19 1.93 -3.73
N GLU A 287 33.05 0.94 -2.81
CA GLU A 287 34.10 0.49 -1.90
C GLU A 287 35.00 -0.65 -2.43
N GLN A 288 34.80 -1.10 -3.69
CA GLN A 288 35.79 -1.96 -4.35
C GLN A 288 36.63 -1.15 -5.33
N PRO A 289 37.72 -0.48 -4.87
CA PRO A 289 38.74 0.01 -5.79
C PRO A 289 39.46 -1.22 -6.37
N GLY A 290 39.60 -1.21 -7.68
CA GLY A 290 40.14 -2.29 -8.48
C GLY A 290 41.30 -3.06 -7.84
N LYS A 291 41.12 -4.36 -7.77
CA LYS A 291 42.25 -5.27 -7.87
C LYS A 291 42.32 -5.62 -9.34
N GLU A 292 43.05 -4.79 -10.07
CA GLU A 292 43.77 -5.22 -11.27
C GLU A 292 44.99 -6.01 -10.79
N GLU A 293 45.03 -7.31 -11.09
CA GLU A 293 46.20 -8.09 -11.32
C GLU A 293 46.04 -8.80 -12.67
#